data_09e2936f88a4965fb98873a803f379d3
#
_entry.id   09e2936f88a4965fb98873a803f379d3
#
_cell.length_a   1.000
_cell.length_b   1.000
_cell.length_c   1.000
_cell.angle_alpha   90.00
_cell.angle_beta   90.00
_cell.angle_gamma   90.00
#
_symmetry.space_group_name_H-M   'P 1'
#
loop_
_entity.id
_entity.type
_entity.pdbx_description
1 polymer ?
#
loop_
_entity_poly.entity_id
_entity_poly.type
_entity_poly.pdbx_seq_one_letter_code
_entity_poly.pdbx_strand_id
1 'polypeptide(L)'
;LFRSDVALTLHHKLCQAARQLLNSILPTMKCGDIPSVPQRESDATYYGRRRPEDGLIDWHKPVSTVHNLVRAVAAPWPGAFSYNGSQKFTIWSSRICPDAQGALPGSVISVSPLRVACADGALEIITGQAGDGITVQGSQLAQTLGLVAGARLNRPPATSGKRRIRVLILGVNGFIGNHLTERLLNEENYEVYGMDIGSNAISRFLLHPRFHFVEGDISIHSEWIEYHVKKCDVVLPLVAIATPIEYTRNPLRVFELDFEENLRIIRYCVKYRKRVVFPSTSEVYGMCTDASFDEDKSNLIVGPVNKPRWIYSVSKQLLDRVIWAYGEKEGLRFTLFRPFNWMGPRLDSLNAARIGSSRAITQLILNLVEGTPIKLIDGGQQKRCFTDIRDGIEALFRIIVNDGDQIGR
;
A
#
# COMPACT_ATOMS: atom_id res chain seq x y z
N LEU A 1 -31.04 -6.04 -5.78
CA LEU A 1 -30.02 -7.07 -6.06
C LEU A 1 -30.69 -8.44 -6.12
N PHE A 2 -30.49 -9.16 -7.22
CA PHE A 2 -30.96 -10.53 -7.35
C PHE A 2 -29.80 -11.52 -7.16
N ARG A 3 -30.11 -12.75 -6.75
CA ARG A 3 -29.09 -13.80 -6.60
C ARG A 3 -28.35 -14.14 -7.91
N SER A 4 -28.95 -13.80 -9.06
CA SER A 4 -28.39 -13.99 -10.39
C SER A 4 -27.52 -12.81 -10.89
N ASP A 5 -27.44 -11.71 -10.14
CA ASP A 5 -26.65 -10.56 -10.58
C ASP A 5 -25.17 -10.90 -10.62
N VAL A 6 -24.53 -10.53 -11.73
CA VAL A 6 -23.08 -10.49 -11.92
C VAL A 6 -22.60 -9.03 -11.94
N ALA A 7 -21.30 -8.82 -11.91
CA ALA A 7 -20.74 -7.47 -11.85
C ALA A 7 -21.27 -6.54 -12.93
N LEU A 8 -21.40 -6.98 -14.19
CA LEU A 8 -21.92 -6.17 -15.28
C LEU A 8 -23.40 -5.80 -15.11
N THR A 9 -24.24 -6.75 -14.71
CA THR A 9 -25.68 -6.49 -14.51
C THR A 9 -25.90 -5.55 -13.34
N LEU A 10 -25.10 -5.68 -12.28
CA LEU A 10 -25.09 -4.75 -11.16
C LEU A 10 -24.68 -3.34 -11.59
N HIS A 11 -23.61 -3.22 -12.37
CA HIS A 11 -23.16 -1.93 -12.90
C HIS A 11 -24.27 -1.23 -13.71
N HIS A 12 -24.94 -1.96 -14.62
CA HIS A 12 -26.06 -1.39 -15.39
C HIS A 12 -27.20 -0.89 -14.50
N LYS A 13 -27.57 -1.66 -13.46
CA LYS A 13 -28.59 -1.25 -12.49
C LYS A 13 -28.19 0.00 -11.72
N LEU A 14 -26.94 0.11 -11.31
CA LEU A 14 -26.40 1.30 -10.63
C LEU A 14 -26.45 2.53 -11.55
N CYS A 15 -26.05 2.39 -12.81
CA CYS A 15 -26.13 3.47 -13.80
C CYS A 15 -27.58 3.92 -14.04
N GLN A 16 -28.54 2.98 -14.11
CA GLN A 16 -29.94 3.32 -14.24
C GLN A 16 -30.49 4.06 -13.01
N ALA A 17 -30.16 3.57 -11.80
CA ALA A 17 -30.55 4.21 -10.55
C ALA A 17 -29.94 5.62 -10.41
N ALA A 18 -28.66 5.79 -10.74
CA ALA A 18 -28.00 7.10 -10.74
C ALA A 18 -28.67 8.07 -11.72
N ARG A 19 -29.02 7.61 -12.94
CA ARG A 19 -29.74 8.42 -13.91
C ARG A 19 -31.12 8.85 -13.41
N GLN A 20 -31.88 7.93 -12.79
CA GLN A 20 -33.18 8.24 -12.22
C GLN A 20 -33.07 9.26 -11.09
N LEU A 21 -32.08 9.09 -10.19
CA LEU A 21 -31.81 10.04 -9.09
C LEU A 21 -31.45 11.41 -9.63
N LEU A 22 -30.52 11.49 -10.59
CA LEU A 22 -30.16 12.76 -11.23
C LEU A 22 -31.36 13.45 -11.85
N ASN A 23 -32.19 12.72 -12.60
CA ASN A 23 -33.39 13.30 -13.23
C ASN A 23 -34.37 13.82 -12.18
N SER A 24 -34.48 13.21 -11.00
CA SER A 24 -35.35 13.67 -9.93
C SER A 24 -34.83 14.91 -9.19
N ILE A 25 -33.50 15.07 -9.08
CA ILE A 25 -32.87 16.15 -8.31
C ILE A 25 -32.55 17.38 -9.18
N LEU A 26 -32.22 17.18 -10.48
CA LEU A 26 -31.85 18.29 -11.36
C LEU A 26 -32.82 19.46 -11.39
N PRO A 27 -34.16 19.28 -11.35
CA PRO A 27 -35.10 20.41 -11.29
C PRO A 27 -34.91 21.27 -10.03
N THR A 28 -34.75 20.65 -8.85
CA THR A 28 -34.54 21.36 -7.57
C THR A 28 -33.19 22.05 -7.54
N MET A 29 -32.16 21.41 -8.03
CA MET A 29 -30.81 22.00 -8.16
C MET A 29 -30.80 23.24 -9.06
N LYS A 30 -31.59 23.27 -10.15
CA LYS A 30 -31.72 24.43 -11.02
C LYS A 30 -32.39 25.63 -10.30
N CYS A 31 -33.21 25.37 -9.30
CA CYS A 31 -33.83 26.39 -8.46
C CYS A 31 -32.93 26.85 -7.30
N GLY A 32 -31.71 26.36 -7.21
CA GLY A 32 -30.76 26.70 -6.14
C GLY A 32 -30.93 25.88 -4.85
N ASP A 33 -31.90 24.97 -4.81
CA ASP A 33 -32.09 24.07 -3.67
C ASP A 33 -31.30 22.74 -3.92
N ILE A 34 -30.31 22.47 -3.06
CA ILE A 34 -29.48 21.29 -3.14
C ILE A 34 -29.73 20.44 -1.89
N PRO A 35 -30.70 19.50 -1.96
CA PRO A 35 -30.96 18.63 -0.82
C PRO A 35 -29.72 17.77 -0.55
N SER A 36 -29.18 17.85 0.66
CA SER A 36 -28.03 17.06 1.10
C SER A 36 -28.32 16.34 2.41
N VAL A 37 -27.86 15.08 2.48
CA VAL A 37 -27.93 14.30 3.71
C VAL A 37 -26.49 13.85 4.03
N PRO A 38 -25.97 14.16 5.23
CA PRO A 38 -24.64 13.70 5.64
C PRO A 38 -24.56 12.18 5.60
N GLN A 39 -23.50 11.64 5.00
CA GLN A 39 -23.21 10.21 5.08
C GLN A 39 -22.74 9.85 6.49
N ARG A 40 -23.16 8.67 6.97
CA ARG A 40 -22.72 8.16 8.26
C ARG A 40 -21.43 7.37 8.06
N GLU A 41 -20.31 7.89 8.55
CA GLU A 41 -19.01 7.20 8.51
C GLU A 41 -19.06 5.80 9.16
N SER A 42 -19.89 5.62 10.21
CA SER A 42 -20.08 4.32 10.86
C SER A 42 -20.61 3.22 9.93
N ASP A 43 -21.32 3.62 8.88
CA ASP A 43 -21.97 2.70 7.93
C ASP A 43 -21.13 2.50 6.66
N ALA A 44 -20.01 3.22 6.55
CA ALA A 44 -19.14 3.16 5.39
C ALA A 44 -18.37 1.82 5.33
N THR A 45 -18.37 1.21 4.15
CA THR A 45 -17.57 0.01 3.87
C THR A 45 -16.62 0.31 2.71
N TYR A 46 -15.35 0.01 2.93
CA TYR A 46 -14.29 0.37 2.00
C TYR A 46 -13.62 -0.85 1.39
N TYR A 47 -13.47 -0.85 0.07
CA TYR A 47 -12.85 -1.94 -0.69
C TYR A 47 -11.80 -1.39 -1.64
N GLY A 48 -10.57 -1.88 -1.54
CA GLY A 48 -9.49 -1.53 -2.46
C GLY A 48 -9.77 -1.97 -3.91
N ARG A 49 -9.12 -1.31 -4.88
CA ARG A 49 -9.20 -1.67 -6.29
C ARG A 49 -8.77 -3.13 -6.48
N ARG A 50 -9.61 -3.94 -7.10
CA ARG A 50 -9.31 -5.33 -7.45
C ARG A 50 -8.30 -5.41 -8.60
N ARG A 51 -7.43 -6.41 -8.52
CA ARG A 51 -6.48 -6.80 -9.56
C ARG A 51 -6.84 -8.17 -10.12
N PRO A 52 -6.32 -8.54 -11.31
CA PRO A 52 -6.55 -9.87 -11.88
C PRO A 52 -6.22 -11.02 -10.91
N GLU A 53 -5.17 -10.87 -10.10
CA GLU A 53 -4.72 -11.87 -9.12
C GLU A 53 -5.72 -12.12 -7.99
N ASP A 54 -6.54 -11.13 -7.67
CA ASP A 54 -7.60 -11.24 -6.64
C ASP A 54 -8.74 -12.19 -7.09
N GLY A 55 -8.75 -12.57 -8.36
CA GLY A 55 -9.65 -13.59 -8.90
C GLY A 55 -9.23 -15.04 -8.62
N LEU A 56 -8.05 -15.28 -8.01
CA LEU A 56 -7.63 -16.64 -7.66
C LEU A 56 -8.57 -17.26 -6.63
N ILE A 57 -9.14 -18.43 -6.98
CA ILE A 57 -10.08 -19.15 -6.13
C ILE A 57 -9.34 -19.86 -4.99
N ASP A 58 -9.78 -19.60 -3.76
CA ASP A 58 -9.43 -20.40 -2.59
C ASP A 58 -10.58 -21.40 -2.31
N TRP A 59 -10.36 -22.66 -2.70
CA TRP A 59 -11.35 -23.71 -2.54
C TRP A 59 -11.67 -24.06 -1.07
N HIS A 60 -10.81 -23.65 -0.11
CA HIS A 60 -11.05 -23.82 1.33
C HIS A 60 -12.07 -22.82 1.91
N LYS A 61 -12.59 -21.91 1.08
CA LYS A 61 -13.66 -20.99 1.48
C LYS A 61 -15.03 -21.66 1.32
N PRO A 62 -16.06 -21.14 2.04
CA PRO A 62 -17.43 -21.53 1.81
C PRO A 62 -17.84 -21.41 0.34
N VAL A 63 -18.65 -22.36 -0.15
CA VAL A 63 -19.06 -22.38 -1.56
C VAL A 63 -19.78 -21.10 -1.98
N SER A 64 -20.52 -20.48 -1.06
CA SER A 64 -21.16 -19.18 -1.29
C SER A 64 -20.16 -18.06 -1.55
N THR A 65 -19.02 -18.06 -0.83
CA THR A 65 -17.94 -17.10 -1.00
C THR A 65 -17.27 -17.28 -2.35
N VAL A 66 -16.99 -18.54 -2.74
CA VAL A 66 -16.37 -18.85 -4.05
C VAL A 66 -17.32 -18.47 -5.20
N HIS A 67 -18.60 -18.82 -5.07
CA HIS A 67 -19.62 -18.45 -6.06
C HIS A 67 -19.76 -16.92 -6.20
N ASN A 68 -19.75 -16.19 -5.08
CA ASN A 68 -19.80 -14.73 -5.10
C ASN A 68 -18.55 -14.11 -5.74
N LEU A 69 -17.36 -14.71 -5.54
CA LEU A 69 -16.15 -14.28 -6.24
C LEU A 69 -16.32 -14.44 -7.75
N VAL A 70 -16.79 -15.61 -8.24
CA VAL A 70 -17.03 -15.84 -9.67
C VAL A 70 -17.94 -14.75 -10.26
N ARG A 71 -19.06 -14.46 -9.60
CA ARG A 71 -20.01 -13.42 -10.06
C ARG A 71 -19.43 -12.02 -10.02
N ALA A 72 -18.63 -11.71 -8.99
CA ALA A 72 -18.09 -10.38 -8.77
C ALA A 72 -16.99 -9.98 -9.75
N VAL A 73 -16.31 -10.95 -10.35
CA VAL A 73 -15.21 -10.71 -11.31
C VAL A 73 -15.49 -11.25 -12.71
N ALA A 74 -16.76 -11.65 -12.99
CA ALA A 74 -17.18 -12.06 -14.33
C ALA A 74 -16.99 -10.95 -15.38
N ALA A 75 -17.01 -11.31 -16.65
CA ALA A 75 -16.82 -10.35 -17.73
C ALA A 75 -17.61 -9.03 -17.54
N PRO A 76 -17.01 -7.86 -17.86
CA PRO A 76 -15.77 -7.62 -18.60
C PRO A 76 -14.48 -7.64 -17.73
N TRP A 77 -14.56 -8.04 -16.48
CA TRP A 77 -13.41 -8.20 -15.59
C TRP A 77 -12.66 -9.51 -15.89
N PRO A 78 -11.40 -9.67 -15.36
CA PRO A 78 -10.52 -10.79 -15.73
C PRO A 78 -10.99 -12.19 -15.37
N GLY A 79 -12.10 -12.33 -14.60
CA GLY A 79 -12.67 -13.60 -14.19
C GLY A 79 -12.04 -14.22 -12.95
N ALA A 80 -12.81 -15.13 -12.29
CA ALA A 80 -12.28 -15.97 -11.24
C ALA A 80 -11.53 -17.15 -11.87
N PHE A 81 -10.38 -17.55 -11.30
CA PHE A 81 -9.54 -18.57 -11.92
C PHE A 81 -8.95 -19.54 -10.91
N SER A 82 -8.57 -20.71 -11.42
CA SER A 82 -7.84 -21.74 -10.69
C SER A 82 -6.82 -22.41 -11.60
N TYR A 83 -6.16 -23.44 -11.10
CA TYR A 83 -5.12 -24.16 -11.83
C TYR A 83 -5.34 -25.67 -11.76
N ASN A 84 -5.06 -26.35 -12.87
CA ASN A 84 -4.81 -27.79 -12.92
C ASN A 84 -3.30 -27.98 -13.17
N GLY A 85 -2.53 -28.28 -12.14
CA GLY A 85 -1.06 -28.19 -12.22
C GLY A 85 -0.62 -26.76 -12.57
N SER A 86 0.11 -26.60 -13.67
CA SER A 86 0.54 -25.29 -14.19
C SER A 86 -0.47 -24.61 -15.12
N GLN A 87 -1.52 -25.33 -15.53
CA GLN A 87 -2.48 -24.83 -16.51
C GLN A 87 -3.56 -23.97 -15.83
N LYS A 88 -3.56 -22.67 -16.13
CA LYS A 88 -4.58 -21.73 -15.66
C LYS A 88 -5.87 -21.93 -16.43
N PHE A 89 -7.00 -21.86 -15.72
CA PHE A 89 -8.33 -21.76 -16.33
C PHE A 89 -9.19 -20.76 -15.57
N THR A 90 -10.09 -20.10 -16.29
CA THR A 90 -11.01 -19.08 -15.78
C THR A 90 -12.42 -19.66 -15.69
N ILE A 91 -13.15 -19.32 -14.63
CA ILE A 91 -14.55 -19.69 -14.40
C ILE A 91 -15.40 -18.45 -14.60
N TRP A 92 -16.28 -18.48 -15.58
CA TRP A 92 -17.14 -17.36 -15.93
C TRP A 92 -18.51 -17.42 -15.25
N SER A 93 -19.05 -18.63 -15.08
CA SER A 93 -20.31 -18.83 -14.40
C SER A 93 -20.33 -20.13 -13.61
N SER A 94 -21.05 -20.12 -12.51
CA SER A 94 -21.09 -21.26 -11.57
C SER A 94 -22.45 -21.37 -10.89
N ARG A 95 -22.71 -22.51 -10.25
CA ARG A 95 -23.89 -22.81 -9.43
C ARG A 95 -23.44 -23.44 -8.12
N ILE A 96 -24.13 -23.09 -7.04
CA ILE A 96 -23.91 -23.71 -5.73
C ILE A 96 -24.61 -25.08 -5.70
N CYS A 97 -23.88 -26.10 -5.29
CA CYS A 97 -24.38 -27.41 -4.92
C CYS A 97 -24.12 -27.62 -3.43
N PRO A 98 -25.14 -27.95 -2.64
CA PRO A 98 -25.01 -28.04 -1.18
C PRO A 98 -24.15 -29.21 -0.70
N ASP A 99 -24.02 -30.28 -1.50
CA ASP A 99 -23.32 -31.50 -1.11
C ASP A 99 -21.93 -31.59 -1.80
N ALA A 100 -20.90 -31.69 -0.99
CA ALA A 100 -19.51 -31.96 -1.44
C ALA A 100 -19.15 -33.46 -1.40
N GLN A 101 -20.09 -34.34 -1.04
CA GLN A 101 -19.89 -35.80 -0.96
C GLN A 101 -18.68 -36.22 -0.10
N GLY A 102 -18.33 -35.41 0.93
CA GLY A 102 -17.17 -35.66 1.79
C GLY A 102 -15.81 -35.44 1.11
N ALA A 103 -15.77 -34.88 -0.11
CA ALA A 103 -14.53 -34.62 -0.83
C ALA A 103 -13.77 -33.44 -0.20
N LEU A 104 -12.44 -33.53 -0.23
CA LEU A 104 -11.58 -32.45 0.25
C LEU A 104 -11.70 -31.20 -0.63
N PRO A 105 -11.66 -29.98 -0.07
CA PRO A 105 -11.70 -28.73 -0.85
C PRO A 105 -10.69 -28.71 -2.00
N GLY A 106 -11.13 -28.32 -3.20
CA GLY A 106 -10.35 -28.34 -4.44
C GLY A 106 -10.36 -29.68 -5.19
N SER A 107 -11.02 -30.72 -4.67
CA SER A 107 -11.16 -31.99 -5.40
C SER A 107 -12.29 -31.92 -6.43
N VAL A 108 -12.03 -32.40 -7.63
CA VAL A 108 -13.06 -32.61 -8.68
C VAL A 108 -13.97 -33.75 -8.27
N ILE A 109 -15.24 -33.46 -8.02
CA ILE A 109 -16.24 -34.45 -7.61
C ILE A 109 -16.78 -35.20 -8.84
N SER A 110 -17.06 -34.45 -9.91
CA SER A 110 -17.56 -34.97 -11.17
C SER A 110 -17.09 -34.10 -12.33
N VAL A 111 -17.00 -34.67 -13.53
CA VAL A 111 -16.58 -33.96 -14.75
C VAL A 111 -17.76 -33.64 -15.68
N SER A 112 -18.90 -34.28 -15.49
CA SER A 112 -20.12 -34.02 -16.24
C SER A 112 -21.37 -34.20 -15.33
N PRO A 113 -21.92 -33.11 -14.77
CA PRO A 113 -21.43 -31.74 -14.77
C PRO A 113 -20.12 -31.59 -14.01
N LEU A 114 -19.29 -30.59 -14.38
CA LEU A 114 -18.03 -30.33 -13.67
C LEU A 114 -18.32 -29.70 -12.31
N ARG A 115 -18.01 -30.44 -11.25
CA ARG A 115 -18.20 -30.03 -9.85
C ARG A 115 -16.91 -30.13 -9.06
N VAL A 116 -16.60 -29.11 -8.26
CA VAL A 116 -15.42 -29.02 -7.42
C VAL A 116 -15.83 -28.77 -5.97
N ALA A 117 -15.24 -29.52 -5.05
CA ALA A 117 -15.50 -29.38 -3.61
C ALA A 117 -15.00 -28.04 -3.07
N CYS A 118 -15.80 -27.41 -2.21
CA CYS A 118 -15.46 -26.28 -1.36
C CYS A 118 -15.49 -26.69 0.12
N ALA A 119 -15.31 -25.74 1.05
CA ALA A 119 -15.28 -26.04 2.49
C ALA A 119 -16.59 -26.66 3.02
N ASP A 120 -17.74 -26.26 2.48
CA ASP A 120 -19.08 -26.57 3.00
C ASP A 120 -20.07 -26.99 1.91
N GLY A 121 -19.58 -27.30 0.71
CA GLY A 121 -20.43 -27.68 -0.43
C GLY A 121 -19.59 -27.85 -1.69
N ALA A 122 -20.25 -27.89 -2.84
CA ALA A 122 -19.59 -27.99 -4.14
C ALA A 122 -19.98 -26.86 -5.06
N LEU A 123 -19.03 -26.41 -5.89
CA LEU A 123 -19.24 -25.45 -6.96
C LEU A 123 -19.39 -26.21 -8.29
N GLU A 124 -20.56 -26.12 -8.92
CA GLU A 124 -20.74 -26.55 -10.30
C GLU A 124 -20.26 -25.45 -11.25
N ILE A 125 -19.29 -25.75 -12.09
CA ILE A 125 -18.77 -24.85 -13.12
C ILE A 125 -19.68 -24.99 -14.36
N ILE A 126 -20.41 -23.92 -14.66
CA ILE A 126 -21.30 -23.88 -15.83
C ILE A 126 -20.53 -23.56 -17.09
N THR A 127 -19.74 -22.44 -17.07
CA THR A 127 -18.90 -22.04 -18.17
C THR A 127 -17.52 -21.62 -17.70
N GLY A 128 -16.51 -21.89 -18.49
CA GLY A 128 -15.13 -21.53 -18.21
C GLY A 128 -14.27 -21.53 -19.47
N GLN A 129 -12.99 -21.23 -19.29
CA GLN A 129 -12.03 -21.03 -20.37
C GLN A 129 -10.65 -21.54 -19.93
N ALA A 130 -10.02 -22.36 -20.74
CA ALA A 130 -8.65 -22.81 -20.50
C ALA A 130 -7.65 -21.84 -21.15
N GLY A 131 -6.76 -21.23 -20.35
CA GLY A 131 -5.81 -20.24 -20.83
C GLY A 131 -6.49 -19.10 -21.63
N ASP A 132 -5.98 -18.78 -22.80
CA ASP A 132 -6.51 -17.77 -23.73
C ASP A 132 -7.50 -18.39 -24.77
N GLY A 133 -8.00 -19.60 -24.52
CA GLY A 133 -8.94 -20.29 -25.40
C GLY A 133 -10.34 -19.66 -25.40
N ILE A 134 -11.30 -20.35 -26.04
CA ILE A 134 -12.71 -19.93 -26.04
C ILE A 134 -13.41 -20.34 -24.77
N THR A 135 -14.50 -19.64 -24.42
CA THR A 135 -15.41 -20.02 -23.33
C THR A 135 -16.24 -21.22 -23.72
N VAL A 136 -16.23 -22.26 -22.91
CA VAL A 136 -16.91 -23.52 -23.12
C VAL A 136 -17.74 -23.94 -21.92
N GLN A 137 -18.61 -24.94 -22.08
CA GLN A 137 -19.37 -25.54 -20.97
C GLN A 137 -18.44 -26.29 -20.01
N GLY A 138 -18.81 -26.40 -18.73
CA GLY A 138 -18.00 -27.03 -17.70
C GLY A 138 -17.52 -28.45 -18.03
N SER A 139 -18.37 -29.31 -18.59
CA SER A 139 -17.96 -30.63 -19.01
C SER A 139 -16.90 -30.63 -20.14
N GLN A 140 -17.04 -29.74 -21.08
CA GLN A 140 -16.08 -29.55 -22.17
C GLN A 140 -14.77 -28.94 -21.66
N LEU A 141 -14.85 -28.01 -20.69
CA LEU A 141 -13.68 -27.47 -19.97
C LEU A 141 -12.93 -28.61 -19.25
N ALA A 142 -13.63 -29.51 -18.58
CA ALA A 142 -13.03 -30.66 -17.92
C ALA A 142 -12.26 -31.53 -18.91
N GLN A 143 -12.82 -31.81 -20.09
CA GLN A 143 -12.14 -32.56 -21.17
C GLN A 143 -10.88 -31.82 -21.65
N THR A 144 -11.00 -30.51 -21.94
CA THR A 144 -9.86 -29.67 -22.40
C THR A 144 -8.74 -29.65 -21.37
N LEU A 145 -9.04 -29.64 -20.09
CA LEU A 145 -8.07 -29.65 -18.98
C LEU A 145 -7.61 -31.05 -18.59
N GLY A 146 -8.14 -32.11 -19.18
CA GLY A 146 -7.82 -33.50 -18.81
C GLY A 146 -8.22 -33.84 -17.36
N LEU A 147 -9.27 -33.21 -16.82
CA LEU A 147 -9.74 -33.44 -15.46
C LEU A 147 -10.44 -34.79 -15.36
N VAL A 148 -10.19 -35.47 -14.24
CA VAL A 148 -10.89 -36.70 -13.84
C VAL A 148 -11.46 -36.52 -12.43
N ALA A 149 -12.48 -37.30 -12.08
CA ALA A 149 -12.98 -37.32 -10.70
C ALA A 149 -11.86 -37.73 -9.73
N GLY A 150 -11.76 -37.04 -8.61
CA GLY A 150 -10.69 -37.21 -7.65
C GLY A 150 -9.44 -36.35 -7.93
N ALA A 151 -9.29 -35.73 -9.12
CA ALA A 151 -8.23 -34.78 -9.37
C ALA A 151 -8.31 -33.59 -8.42
N ARG A 152 -7.17 -33.08 -7.98
CA ARG A 152 -7.11 -31.88 -7.12
C ARG A 152 -6.68 -30.67 -7.92
N LEU A 153 -7.55 -29.67 -7.91
CA LEU A 153 -7.21 -28.34 -8.41
C LEU A 153 -6.30 -27.67 -7.38
N ASN A 154 -5.09 -27.43 -7.78
CA ASN A 154 -4.06 -26.84 -6.92
C ASN A 154 -3.97 -25.34 -7.21
N ARG A 155 -3.48 -24.59 -6.20
CA ARG A 155 -2.77 -23.34 -6.51
C ARG A 155 -1.70 -23.67 -7.57
N PRO A 156 -1.30 -22.66 -8.41
CA PRO A 156 -0.14 -22.86 -9.25
C PRO A 156 0.95 -23.44 -8.35
N PRO A 157 1.79 -24.38 -8.86
CA PRO A 157 2.98 -24.72 -8.12
C PRO A 157 3.59 -23.39 -7.72
N ALA A 158 3.80 -23.21 -6.42
CA ALA A 158 4.55 -22.04 -5.98
C ALA A 158 5.72 -21.99 -6.96
N THR A 159 5.71 -20.99 -7.86
CA THR A 159 6.87 -20.76 -8.71
C THR A 159 8.01 -20.94 -7.76
N SER A 160 8.99 -21.77 -8.09
CA SER A 160 10.12 -22.15 -7.20
C SER A 160 10.97 -20.95 -6.76
N GLY A 161 10.46 -19.73 -6.97
CA GLY A 161 10.88 -18.49 -6.39
C GLY A 161 10.32 -18.37 -4.97
N LYS A 162 11.18 -18.15 -3.99
CA LYS A 162 10.84 -17.69 -2.65
C LYS A 162 9.70 -16.68 -2.74
N ARG A 163 8.66 -16.82 -1.91
CA ARG A 163 7.55 -15.85 -1.81
C ARG A 163 8.16 -14.44 -1.76
N ARG A 164 7.79 -13.58 -2.73
CA ARG A 164 8.28 -12.19 -2.73
C ARG A 164 7.78 -11.46 -1.50
N ILE A 165 8.67 -10.73 -0.88
CA ILE A 165 8.34 -9.80 0.21
C ILE A 165 7.69 -8.57 -0.42
N ARG A 166 6.48 -8.26 0.00
CA ARG A 166 5.72 -7.10 -0.47
C ARG A 166 5.98 -5.92 0.44
N VAL A 167 6.52 -4.85 -0.13
CA VAL A 167 6.86 -3.63 0.60
C VAL A 167 5.92 -2.51 0.16
N LEU A 168 5.20 -1.91 1.12
CA LEU A 168 4.39 -0.73 0.89
C LEU A 168 5.22 0.51 1.25
N ILE A 169 5.39 1.42 0.29
CA ILE A 169 6.08 2.70 0.47
C ILE A 169 5.09 3.83 0.20
N LEU A 170 4.70 4.54 1.24
CA LEU A 170 3.91 5.78 1.14
C LEU A 170 4.90 6.94 1.11
N GLY A 171 4.83 7.80 0.08
CA GLY A 171 5.88 8.76 -0.21
C GLY A 171 6.98 8.20 -1.14
N VAL A 172 6.58 7.32 -2.06
CA VAL A 172 7.49 6.56 -2.93
C VAL A 172 8.26 7.45 -3.94
N ASN A 173 7.69 8.58 -4.32
CA ASN A 173 8.31 9.56 -5.23
C ASN A 173 9.30 10.49 -4.50
N GLY A 174 9.31 10.50 -3.16
CA GLY A 174 10.22 11.27 -2.34
C GLY A 174 11.68 10.80 -2.43
N PHE A 175 12.60 11.55 -1.83
CA PHE A 175 14.04 11.31 -1.89
C PHE A 175 14.43 9.89 -1.42
N ILE A 176 13.98 9.47 -0.24
CA ILE A 176 14.25 8.12 0.28
C ILE A 176 13.47 7.08 -0.51
N GLY A 177 12.18 7.34 -0.76
CA GLY A 177 11.26 6.40 -1.40
C GLY A 177 11.72 5.94 -2.78
N ASN A 178 12.18 6.88 -3.63
CA ASN A 178 12.61 6.53 -4.99
C ASN A 178 13.92 5.71 -5.02
N HIS A 179 14.89 6.01 -4.13
CA HIS A 179 16.14 5.26 -4.04
C HIS A 179 15.92 3.87 -3.43
N LEU A 180 15.07 3.77 -2.41
CA LEU A 180 14.73 2.48 -1.81
C LEU A 180 13.97 1.59 -2.79
N THR A 181 13.06 2.17 -3.58
CA THR A 181 12.36 1.45 -4.66
C THR A 181 13.35 0.88 -5.66
N GLU A 182 14.33 1.68 -6.11
CA GLU A 182 15.40 1.22 -6.99
C GLU A 182 16.18 0.04 -6.38
N ARG A 183 16.58 0.17 -5.12
CA ARG A 183 17.33 -0.86 -4.40
C ARG A 183 16.55 -2.16 -4.26
N LEU A 184 15.26 -2.08 -3.92
CA LEU A 184 14.39 -3.26 -3.76
C LEU A 184 14.11 -3.95 -5.10
N LEU A 185 13.89 -3.19 -6.18
CA LEU A 185 13.62 -3.75 -7.50
C LEU A 185 14.85 -4.41 -8.15
N ASN A 186 16.06 -4.09 -7.71
CA ASN A 186 17.28 -4.77 -8.12
C ASN A 186 17.35 -6.21 -7.57
N GLU A 187 16.55 -6.56 -6.56
CA GLU A 187 16.46 -7.90 -5.99
C GLU A 187 15.20 -8.61 -6.47
N GLU A 188 15.29 -9.85 -6.91
CA GLU A 188 14.14 -10.61 -7.44
C GLU A 188 13.05 -10.94 -6.41
N ASN A 189 13.43 -10.94 -5.13
CA ASN A 189 12.56 -11.36 -4.02
C ASN A 189 11.58 -10.29 -3.53
N TYR A 190 11.61 -9.06 -4.08
CA TYR A 190 10.78 -7.96 -3.63
C TYR A 190 9.76 -7.52 -4.68
N GLU A 191 8.61 -7.10 -4.19
CA GLU A 191 7.54 -6.44 -4.92
C GLU A 191 7.17 -5.16 -4.18
N VAL A 192 7.14 -4.02 -4.86
CA VAL A 192 6.94 -2.70 -4.26
C VAL A 192 5.58 -2.14 -4.64
N TYR A 193 4.83 -1.73 -3.64
CA TYR A 193 3.58 -0.98 -3.76
C TYR A 193 3.84 0.45 -3.29
N GLY A 194 3.52 1.43 -4.11
CA GLY A 194 3.81 2.83 -3.83
C GLY A 194 2.62 3.75 -4.03
N MET A 195 2.51 4.77 -3.16
CA MET A 195 1.61 5.90 -3.34
C MET A 195 2.38 7.20 -3.13
N ASP A 196 2.10 8.18 -3.96
CA ASP A 196 2.59 9.56 -3.84
C ASP A 196 1.70 10.50 -4.64
N ILE A 197 1.77 11.81 -4.36
CA ILE A 197 1.02 12.85 -5.09
C ILE A 197 1.62 13.17 -6.47
N GLY A 198 2.74 12.57 -6.84
CA GLY A 198 3.40 12.72 -8.13
C GLY A 198 4.28 11.54 -8.47
N SER A 199 4.84 11.49 -9.67
CA SER A 199 5.57 10.31 -10.19
C SER A 199 6.89 10.63 -10.92
N ASN A 200 7.33 11.88 -10.90
CA ASN A 200 8.48 12.33 -11.68
C ASN A 200 9.80 11.63 -11.31
N ALA A 201 10.08 11.40 -10.02
CA ALA A 201 11.31 10.75 -9.58
C ALA A 201 11.29 9.22 -9.75
N ILE A 202 10.10 8.62 -9.90
CA ILE A 202 9.89 7.17 -10.07
C ILE A 202 9.48 6.79 -11.48
N SER A 203 9.43 7.74 -12.42
CA SER A 203 8.96 7.51 -13.80
C SER A 203 9.63 6.32 -14.48
N ARG A 204 10.91 6.09 -14.20
CA ARG A 204 11.70 4.96 -14.74
C ARG A 204 11.22 3.58 -14.27
N PHE A 205 10.40 3.51 -13.21
CA PHE A 205 9.90 2.25 -12.65
C PHE A 205 8.44 1.97 -12.99
N LEU A 206 7.69 2.92 -13.56
CA LEU A 206 6.25 2.78 -13.77
C LEU A 206 5.86 1.56 -14.60
N LEU A 207 6.73 1.14 -15.53
CA LEU A 207 6.52 -0.06 -16.36
C LEU A 207 7.17 -1.32 -15.78
N HIS A 208 7.82 -1.23 -14.62
CA HIS A 208 8.48 -2.39 -14.02
C HIS A 208 7.44 -3.39 -13.46
N PRO A 209 7.48 -4.70 -13.82
CA PRO A 209 6.41 -5.66 -13.50
C PRO A 209 6.22 -5.91 -12.00
N ARG A 210 7.20 -5.56 -11.17
CA ARG A 210 7.16 -5.70 -9.70
C ARG A 210 6.97 -4.37 -8.98
N PHE A 211 6.68 -3.28 -9.70
CA PHE A 211 6.37 -1.98 -9.14
C PHE A 211 4.91 -1.61 -9.42
N HIS A 212 4.16 -1.33 -8.37
CA HIS A 212 2.74 -1.00 -8.44
C HIS A 212 2.52 0.37 -7.82
N PHE A 213 2.33 1.35 -8.67
CA PHE A 213 2.16 2.74 -8.27
C PHE A 213 0.72 3.22 -8.42
N VAL A 214 0.28 4.04 -7.46
CA VAL A 214 -0.93 4.86 -7.59
C VAL A 214 -0.57 6.30 -7.21
N GLU A 215 -1.01 7.24 -8.05
CA GLU A 215 -0.95 8.65 -7.73
C GLU A 215 -2.11 8.98 -6.80
N GLY A 216 -1.81 9.58 -5.63
CA GLY A 216 -2.83 9.87 -4.62
C GLY A 216 -2.25 10.51 -3.36
N ASP A 217 -3.14 11.21 -2.64
CA ASP A 217 -2.84 11.80 -1.34
C ASP A 217 -3.25 10.84 -0.21
N ILE A 218 -2.36 10.62 0.76
CA ILE A 218 -2.60 9.70 1.89
C ILE A 218 -3.76 10.15 2.78
N SER A 219 -4.07 11.44 2.83
CA SER A 219 -5.21 11.98 3.60
C SER A 219 -6.56 11.61 2.98
N ILE A 220 -6.61 11.34 1.68
CA ILE A 220 -7.84 11.06 0.95
C ILE A 220 -8.01 9.55 0.67
N HIS A 221 -6.92 8.84 0.41
CA HIS A 221 -6.95 7.44 -0.07
C HIS A 221 -6.81 6.41 1.05
N SER A 222 -7.49 6.63 2.19
CA SER A 222 -7.40 5.75 3.36
C SER A 222 -7.71 4.28 3.07
N GLU A 223 -8.68 4.01 2.20
CA GLU A 223 -9.09 2.67 1.79
C GLU A 223 -8.01 1.92 1.02
N TRP A 224 -7.39 2.60 0.06
CA TRP A 224 -6.30 2.03 -0.71
C TRP A 224 -5.13 1.68 0.22
N ILE A 225 -4.83 2.56 1.18
CA ILE A 225 -3.77 2.37 2.17
C ILE A 225 -4.10 1.17 3.05
N GLU A 226 -5.30 1.11 3.64
CA GLU A 226 -5.70 0.00 4.50
C GLU A 226 -5.63 -1.34 3.75
N TYR A 227 -6.13 -1.39 2.51
CA TYR A 227 -6.06 -2.58 1.67
C TYR A 227 -4.60 -3.02 1.45
N HIS A 228 -3.70 -2.09 1.12
CA HIS A 228 -2.30 -2.43 0.85
C HIS A 228 -1.49 -2.70 2.11
N VAL A 229 -1.79 -2.06 3.23
CA VAL A 229 -1.25 -2.47 4.54
C VAL A 229 -1.62 -3.92 4.82
N LYS A 230 -2.88 -4.32 4.64
CA LYS A 230 -3.30 -5.72 4.81
C LYS A 230 -2.58 -6.68 3.85
N LYS A 231 -2.26 -6.25 2.64
CA LYS A 231 -1.66 -7.07 1.56
C LYS A 231 -0.14 -7.21 1.71
N CYS A 232 0.55 -6.15 2.15
CA CYS A 232 2.00 -6.09 2.20
C CYS A 232 2.57 -6.72 3.48
N ASP A 233 3.85 -7.03 3.47
CA ASP A 233 4.57 -7.65 4.59
C ASP A 233 5.27 -6.57 5.44
N VAL A 234 5.79 -5.52 4.80
CA VAL A 234 6.48 -4.39 5.43
C VAL A 234 5.88 -3.08 4.94
N VAL A 235 5.70 -2.13 5.84
CA VAL A 235 5.13 -0.81 5.57
C VAL A 235 6.13 0.28 5.95
N LEU A 236 6.43 1.17 4.99
CA LEU A 236 7.27 2.36 5.18
C LEU A 236 6.44 3.63 4.92
N PRO A 237 5.93 4.29 5.96
CA PRO A 237 5.22 5.56 5.82
C PRO A 237 6.22 6.71 5.76
N LEU A 238 6.78 6.99 4.56
CA LEU A 238 7.81 8.01 4.33
C LEU A 238 7.23 9.41 4.07
N VAL A 239 5.91 9.56 4.03
CA VAL A 239 5.28 10.87 3.81
C VAL A 239 5.49 11.76 5.03
N ALA A 240 6.13 12.89 4.81
CA ALA A 240 6.37 13.90 5.83
C ALA A 240 6.67 15.26 5.20
N ILE A 241 6.34 16.34 5.91
CA ILE A 241 6.82 17.68 5.61
C ILE A 241 8.15 17.90 6.35
N ALA A 242 9.26 17.59 5.68
CA ALA A 242 10.60 17.67 6.27
C ALA A 242 11.38 18.94 5.87
N THR A 243 10.66 20.03 5.62
CA THR A 243 11.23 21.31 5.20
C THR A 243 11.08 22.35 6.33
N PRO A 244 12.17 22.82 6.95
CA PRO A 244 12.10 23.66 8.14
C PRO A 244 11.27 24.94 8.02
N ILE A 245 11.19 25.54 6.82
CA ILE A 245 10.38 26.74 6.59
C ILE A 245 8.87 26.44 6.77
N GLU A 246 8.44 25.24 6.43
CA GLU A 246 7.02 24.84 6.57
C GLU A 246 6.62 24.66 8.04
N TYR A 247 7.55 24.30 8.92
CA TYR A 247 7.27 24.18 10.35
C TYR A 247 6.79 25.49 10.97
N THR A 248 7.25 26.62 10.41
CA THR A 248 6.87 27.94 10.89
C THR A 248 5.72 28.57 10.10
N ARG A 249 5.58 28.24 8.81
CA ARG A 249 4.53 28.77 7.95
C ARG A 249 3.20 28.04 8.13
N ASN A 250 3.25 26.71 8.18
CA ASN A 250 2.08 25.83 8.18
C ASN A 250 2.16 24.76 9.28
N PRO A 251 2.33 25.13 10.56
CA PRO A 251 2.58 24.15 11.64
C PRO A 251 1.44 23.15 11.83
N LEU A 252 0.19 23.54 11.64
CA LEU A 252 -0.96 22.62 11.75
C LEU A 252 -0.91 21.56 10.64
N ARG A 253 -0.61 21.95 9.40
CA ARG A 253 -0.47 20.99 8.30
C ARG A 253 0.67 20.01 8.53
N VAL A 254 1.77 20.46 9.15
CA VAL A 254 2.87 19.57 9.56
C VAL A 254 2.37 18.57 10.59
N PHE A 255 1.63 19.00 11.60
CA PHE A 255 1.05 18.11 12.61
C PHE A 255 0.08 17.09 11.98
N GLU A 256 -0.88 17.55 11.18
CA GLU A 256 -1.87 16.68 10.52
C GLU A 256 -1.18 15.58 9.70
N LEU A 257 -0.22 15.95 8.83
CA LEU A 257 0.43 15.01 7.94
C LEU A 257 1.44 14.12 8.68
N ASP A 258 2.31 14.72 9.50
CA ASP A 258 3.42 14.00 10.12
C ASP A 258 3.00 13.19 11.35
N PHE A 259 1.90 13.55 12.01
CA PHE A 259 1.38 12.81 13.16
C PHE A 259 0.08 12.07 12.85
N GLU A 260 -1.02 12.77 12.53
CA GLU A 260 -2.35 12.14 12.46
C GLU A 260 -2.45 11.11 11.34
N GLU A 261 -2.01 11.45 10.13
CA GLU A 261 -2.06 10.54 9.00
C GLU A 261 -1.13 9.33 9.21
N ASN A 262 0.08 9.56 9.73
CA ASN A 262 1.00 8.47 10.05
C ASN A 262 0.45 7.59 11.20
N LEU A 263 -0.18 8.17 12.22
CA LEU A 263 -0.81 7.41 13.29
C LEU A 263 -1.92 6.49 12.75
N ARG A 264 -2.72 6.96 11.79
CA ARG A 264 -3.73 6.14 11.13
C ARG A 264 -3.10 4.92 10.44
N ILE A 265 -2.00 5.12 9.70
CA ILE A 265 -1.27 4.03 9.04
C ILE A 265 -0.72 3.04 10.07
N ILE A 266 -0.13 3.51 11.17
CA ILE A 266 0.37 2.67 12.26
C ILE A 266 -0.76 1.83 12.85
N ARG A 267 -1.94 2.41 13.08
CA ARG A 267 -3.12 1.67 13.56
C ARG A 267 -3.56 0.56 12.61
N TYR A 268 -3.48 0.78 11.29
CA TYR A 268 -3.71 -0.30 10.32
C TYR A 268 -2.65 -1.40 10.44
N CYS A 269 -1.38 -1.04 10.65
CA CYS A 269 -0.32 -2.02 10.83
C CYS A 269 -0.54 -2.88 12.09
N VAL A 270 -0.98 -2.29 13.20
CA VAL A 270 -1.40 -2.99 14.41
C VAL A 270 -2.57 -3.94 14.12
N LYS A 271 -3.66 -3.40 13.53
CA LYS A 271 -4.87 -4.15 13.18
C LYS A 271 -4.58 -5.40 12.32
N TYR A 272 -3.66 -5.29 11.38
CA TYR A 272 -3.33 -6.37 10.44
C TYR A 272 -2.02 -7.09 10.76
N ARG A 273 -1.42 -6.81 11.92
CA ARG A 273 -0.15 -7.42 12.39
C ARG A 273 0.96 -7.31 11.35
N LYS A 274 1.19 -6.10 10.83
CA LYS A 274 2.21 -5.81 9.82
C LYS A 274 3.43 -5.16 10.43
N ARG A 275 4.58 -5.42 9.82
CA ARG A 275 5.83 -4.78 10.23
C ARG A 275 5.91 -3.35 9.72
N VAL A 276 6.32 -2.44 10.60
CA VAL A 276 6.54 -1.03 10.27
C VAL A 276 8.03 -0.72 10.32
N VAL A 277 8.55 -0.05 9.29
CA VAL A 277 9.86 0.61 9.32
C VAL A 277 9.59 2.11 9.25
N PHE A 278 9.65 2.77 10.40
CA PHE A 278 9.19 4.15 10.56
C PHE A 278 10.33 5.15 10.50
N PRO A 279 10.24 6.19 9.63
CA PRO A 279 11.20 7.27 9.58
C PRO A 279 10.95 8.25 10.72
N SER A 280 11.72 8.10 11.80
CA SER A 280 11.91 9.15 12.79
C SER A 280 12.85 10.22 12.23
N THR A 281 13.57 10.95 13.04
CA THR A 281 14.47 12.00 12.60
C THR A 281 15.54 12.28 13.66
N SER A 282 16.70 12.78 13.24
CA SER A 282 17.69 13.33 14.20
C SER A 282 17.15 14.53 14.99
N GLU A 283 16.12 15.22 14.49
CA GLU A 283 15.51 16.35 15.19
C GLU A 283 14.77 15.97 16.48
N VAL A 284 14.50 14.68 16.72
CA VAL A 284 13.93 14.24 17.99
C VAL A 284 14.87 14.49 19.18
N TYR A 285 16.18 14.54 18.97
CA TYR A 285 17.15 14.91 20.01
C TYR A 285 17.08 16.40 20.38
N GLY A 286 16.63 17.24 19.45
CA GLY A 286 16.36 18.65 19.67
C GLY A 286 17.55 19.43 20.20
N MET A 287 17.47 19.88 21.44
CA MET A 287 18.52 20.65 22.14
C MET A 287 19.36 19.78 23.10
N CYS A 288 19.42 18.46 22.86
CA CYS A 288 20.28 17.57 23.62
C CYS A 288 21.75 18.00 23.48
N THR A 289 22.47 17.99 24.57
CA THR A 289 23.89 18.46 24.66
C THR A 289 24.89 17.32 24.69
N ASP A 290 24.45 16.08 24.54
CA ASP A 290 25.34 14.92 24.53
C ASP A 290 26.34 15.00 23.37
N ALA A 291 27.58 14.64 23.62
CA ALA A 291 28.62 14.62 22.59
C ALA A 291 28.37 13.58 21.49
N SER A 292 27.71 12.51 21.86
CA SER A 292 27.23 11.44 20.95
C SER A 292 25.81 11.05 21.40
N PHE A 293 24.89 11.00 20.44
CA PHE A 293 23.50 10.60 20.72
C PHE A 293 23.39 9.09 20.85
N ASP A 294 22.73 8.66 21.91
CA ASP A 294 22.38 7.27 22.19
C ASP A 294 20.85 7.17 22.15
N GLU A 295 20.31 6.25 21.36
CA GLU A 295 18.88 6.12 21.13
C GLU A 295 18.09 5.76 22.39
N ASP A 296 18.74 5.14 23.37
CA ASP A 296 18.09 4.68 24.63
C ASP A 296 18.31 5.63 25.81
N LYS A 297 19.38 6.43 25.79
CA LYS A 297 19.83 7.21 26.95
C LYS A 297 19.75 8.71 26.76
N SER A 298 19.97 9.19 25.52
CA SER A 298 19.98 10.62 25.25
C SER A 298 18.60 11.24 25.46
N ASN A 299 18.55 12.37 26.14
CA ASN A 299 17.32 13.11 26.36
C ASN A 299 16.82 13.75 25.06
N LEU A 300 15.49 13.66 24.87
CA LEU A 300 14.80 14.29 23.72
C LEU A 300 14.25 15.64 24.16
N ILE A 301 15.01 16.73 23.97
CA ILE A 301 14.74 18.06 24.52
C ILE A 301 14.23 18.98 23.41
N VAL A 302 13.02 19.51 23.57
CA VAL A 302 12.43 20.50 22.65
C VAL A 302 12.24 21.84 23.32
N GLY A 303 12.14 22.90 22.51
CA GLY A 303 12.01 24.27 22.99
C GLY A 303 10.59 24.66 23.41
N PRO A 304 10.38 25.94 23.75
CA PRO A 304 9.11 26.45 24.26
C PRO A 304 7.97 26.30 23.25
N VAL A 305 6.73 26.18 23.77
CA VAL A 305 5.50 25.99 22.99
C VAL A 305 5.27 27.08 21.93
N ASN A 306 5.64 28.32 22.22
CA ASN A 306 5.52 29.46 21.31
C ASN A 306 6.55 29.50 20.16
N LYS A 307 7.33 28.43 19.97
CA LYS A 307 8.29 28.29 18.86
C LYS A 307 7.80 27.20 17.90
N PRO A 308 7.06 27.55 16.83
CA PRO A 308 6.40 26.61 15.91
C PRO A 308 7.36 25.59 15.27
N ARG A 309 8.65 25.92 15.13
CA ARG A 309 9.63 25.01 14.53
C ARG A 309 9.72 23.64 15.20
N TRP A 310 9.30 23.55 16.47
CA TRP A 310 9.36 22.29 17.21
C TRP A 310 8.22 21.33 16.89
N ILE A 311 7.20 21.79 16.14
CA ILE A 311 6.04 20.95 15.82
C ILE A 311 6.44 19.64 15.15
N TYR A 312 7.39 19.69 14.19
CA TYR A 312 7.89 18.49 13.51
C TYR A 312 8.58 17.52 14.45
N SER A 313 9.54 18.01 15.26
CA SER A 313 10.27 17.19 16.22
C SER A 313 9.33 16.55 17.24
N VAL A 314 8.36 17.30 17.77
CA VAL A 314 7.38 16.80 18.73
C VAL A 314 6.45 15.76 18.11
N SER A 315 5.98 15.98 16.88
CA SER A 315 5.15 15.01 16.15
C SER A 315 5.89 13.68 15.97
N LYS A 316 7.16 13.74 15.57
CA LYS A 316 7.99 12.54 15.42
C LYS A 316 8.32 11.86 16.76
N GLN A 317 8.67 12.63 17.80
CA GLN A 317 8.87 12.08 19.16
C GLN A 317 7.63 11.38 19.69
N LEU A 318 6.44 11.97 19.50
CA LEU A 318 5.20 11.38 19.98
C LEU A 318 4.89 10.09 19.21
N LEU A 319 5.09 10.06 17.88
CA LEU A 319 4.93 8.83 17.10
C LEU A 319 5.92 7.73 17.49
N ASP A 320 7.19 8.06 17.73
CA ASP A 320 8.18 7.09 18.22
C ASP A 320 7.66 6.39 19.49
N ARG A 321 7.13 7.18 20.45
CA ARG A 321 6.57 6.66 21.71
C ARG A 321 5.30 5.84 21.51
N VAL A 322 4.42 6.27 20.62
CA VAL A 322 3.18 5.55 20.33
C VAL A 322 3.48 4.21 19.63
N ILE A 323 4.40 4.20 18.67
CA ILE A 323 4.85 2.98 17.99
C ILE A 323 5.47 2.01 19.00
N TRP A 324 6.34 2.52 19.87
CA TRP A 324 6.93 1.73 20.96
C TRP A 324 5.86 1.11 21.87
N ALA A 325 4.89 1.92 22.30
CA ALA A 325 3.79 1.45 23.15
C ALA A 325 2.94 0.36 22.46
N TYR A 326 2.67 0.48 21.16
CA TYR A 326 2.01 -0.57 20.37
C TYR A 326 2.87 -1.84 20.28
N GLY A 327 4.19 -1.70 20.17
CA GLY A 327 5.11 -2.84 20.23
C GLY A 327 4.98 -3.60 21.54
N GLU A 328 5.09 -2.90 22.67
CA GLU A 328 5.04 -3.47 24.01
C GLU A 328 3.66 -4.06 24.40
N LYS A 329 2.57 -3.42 23.99
CA LYS A 329 1.22 -3.78 24.43
C LYS A 329 0.46 -4.66 23.45
N GLU A 330 0.70 -4.49 22.15
CA GLU A 330 -0.08 -5.15 21.10
C GLU A 330 0.78 -6.00 20.14
N GLY A 331 2.09 -6.08 20.41
CA GLY A 331 3.01 -6.90 19.61
C GLY A 331 3.27 -6.37 18.20
N LEU A 332 3.17 -5.05 17.99
CA LEU A 332 3.54 -4.44 16.72
C LEU A 332 5.02 -4.68 16.45
N ARG A 333 5.34 -5.28 15.30
CA ARG A 333 6.71 -5.42 14.82
C ARG A 333 7.14 -4.11 14.16
N PHE A 334 8.17 -3.47 14.70
CA PHE A 334 8.60 -2.18 14.18
C PHE A 334 10.12 -1.99 14.24
N THR A 335 10.61 -1.04 13.46
CA THR A 335 11.95 -0.48 13.54
C THR A 335 11.82 1.03 13.38
N LEU A 336 12.39 1.80 14.31
CA LEU A 336 12.52 3.25 14.20
C LEU A 336 13.93 3.55 13.64
N PHE A 337 14.02 4.31 12.55
CA PHE A 337 15.31 4.79 12.07
C PHE A 337 15.36 6.32 12.09
N ARG A 338 16.53 6.89 12.45
CA ARG A 338 16.73 8.31 12.62
C ARG A 338 17.76 8.85 11.62
N PRO A 339 17.34 9.28 10.41
CA PRO A 339 18.25 9.80 9.40
C PRO A 339 18.86 11.13 9.85
N PHE A 340 20.19 11.29 9.61
CA PHE A 340 20.95 12.51 9.83
C PHE A 340 21.36 13.10 8.49
N ASN A 341 20.64 14.15 8.03
CA ASN A 341 20.94 14.91 6.81
C ASN A 341 21.39 14.03 5.63
N TRP A 342 20.56 13.09 5.22
CA TRP A 342 20.85 12.28 4.05
C TRP A 342 20.94 13.15 2.81
N MET A 343 22.00 12.99 2.02
CA MET A 343 22.27 13.78 0.83
C MET A 343 22.63 12.88 -0.36
N GLY A 344 22.43 13.40 -1.55
CA GLY A 344 22.77 12.70 -2.78
C GLY A 344 21.91 13.14 -3.96
N PRO A 345 22.04 12.48 -5.12
CA PRO A 345 21.26 12.80 -6.31
C PRO A 345 19.75 12.76 -6.02
N ARG A 346 18.99 13.69 -6.63
CA ARG A 346 17.53 13.78 -6.49
C ARG A 346 17.05 14.24 -5.11
N LEU A 347 17.92 14.84 -4.29
CA LEU A 347 17.53 15.40 -2.98
C LEU A 347 16.56 16.56 -3.15
N ASP A 348 16.93 17.53 -3.97
CA ASP A 348 16.13 18.70 -4.33
C ASP A 348 16.37 19.04 -5.80
N SER A 349 15.50 19.85 -6.40
CA SER A 349 15.73 20.42 -7.74
C SER A 349 16.47 21.76 -7.65
N LEU A 350 17.20 22.10 -8.70
CA LEU A 350 17.81 23.44 -8.81
C LEU A 350 16.78 24.57 -8.80
N ASN A 351 15.56 24.31 -9.33
CA ASN A 351 14.47 25.26 -9.24
C ASN A 351 14.03 25.50 -7.79
N ALA A 352 13.97 24.45 -6.96
CA ALA A 352 13.68 24.60 -5.53
C ALA A 352 14.75 25.47 -4.85
N ALA A 353 16.01 25.32 -5.25
CA ALA A 353 17.10 26.18 -4.74
C ALA A 353 16.95 27.64 -5.18
N ARG A 354 16.60 27.91 -6.45
CA ARG A 354 16.37 29.28 -6.96
C ARG A 354 15.25 30.02 -6.25
N ILE A 355 14.21 29.33 -5.82
CA ILE A 355 13.09 29.92 -5.05
C ILE A 355 13.29 29.84 -3.53
N GLY A 356 14.49 29.42 -3.06
CA GLY A 356 14.84 29.37 -1.65
C GLY A 356 14.13 28.32 -0.83
N SER A 357 13.62 27.26 -1.47
CA SER A 357 12.90 26.15 -0.81
C SER A 357 13.71 24.84 -0.72
N SER A 358 14.98 24.86 -1.13
CA SER A 358 15.86 23.70 -1.06
C SER A 358 16.54 23.55 0.30
N ARG A 359 17.13 22.39 0.51
CA ARG A 359 18.04 22.16 1.64
C ARG A 359 19.37 22.88 1.44
N ALA A 360 20.06 23.16 2.55
CA ALA A 360 21.29 23.97 2.54
C ALA A 360 22.35 23.47 1.54
N ILE A 361 22.56 22.16 1.46
CA ILE A 361 23.57 21.58 0.54
C ILE A 361 23.25 21.89 -0.94
N THR A 362 21.98 21.80 -1.34
CA THR A 362 21.55 22.11 -2.71
C THR A 362 21.66 23.60 -2.99
N GLN A 363 21.38 24.46 -2.00
CA GLN A 363 21.56 25.90 -2.11
C GLN A 363 23.04 26.26 -2.29
N LEU A 364 23.93 25.66 -1.49
CA LEU A 364 25.37 25.87 -1.60
C LEU A 364 25.89 25.46 -2.99
N ILE A 365 25.46 24.31 -3.49
CA ILE A 365 25.80 23.81 -4.83
C ILE A 365 25.34 24.82 -5.90
N LEU A 366 24.08 25.29 -5.82
CA LEU A 366 23.57 26.28 -6.77
C LEU A 366 24.40 27.56 -6.78
N ASN A 367 24.71 28.10 -5.58
CA ASN A 367 25.50 29.31 -5.47
C ASN A 367 26.91 29.14 -6.09
N LEU A 368 27.53 27.97 -5.89
CA LEU A 368 28.83 27.65 -6.53
C LEU A 368 28.72 27.57 -8.05
N VAL A 369 27.68 26.91 -8.56
CA VAL A 369 27.47 26.75 -10.01
C VAL A 369 27.16 28.09 -10.69
N GLU A 370 26.39 28.95 -10.05
CA GLU A 370 26.00 30.27 -10.58
C GLU A 370 26.99 31.38 -10.25
N GLY A 371 28.07 31.09 -9.51
CA GLY A 371 29.09 32.07 -9.11
C GLY A 371 28.53 33.14 -8.16
N THR A 372 27.43 32.86 -7.46
CA THR A 372 26.81 33.80 -6.52
C THR A 372 27.37 33.63 -5.09
N PRO A 373 27.38 34.69 -4.26
CA PRO A 373 27.93 34.62 -2.91
C PRO A 373 27.24 33.57 -2.04
N ILE A 374 28.03 32.80 -1.31
CA ILE A 374 27.54 31.88 -0.29
C ILE A 374 27.29 32.65 1.00
N LYS A 375 26.03 32.64 1.48
CA LYS A 375 25.68 33.24 2.75
C LYS A 375 25.75 32.21 3.87
N LEU A 376 26.70 32.36 4.77
CA LEU A 376 26.87 31.54 5.96
C LEU A 376 26.05 32.10 7.12
N ILE A 377 25.26 31.28 7.76
CA ILE A 377 24.51 31.63 8.98
C ILE A 377 25.47 31.47 10.17
N ASP A 378 25.50 32.45 11.07
CA ASP A 378 26.39 32.50 12.26
C ASP A 378 27.85 32.20 11.92
N GLY A 379 28.34 32.77 10.81
CA GLY A 379 29.71 32.57 10.36
C GLY A 379 30.08 31.14 9.99
N GLY A 380 29.11 30.28 9.79
CA GLY A 380 29.33 28.89 9.36
C GLY A 380 29.83 27.94 10.46
N GLN A 381 29.70 28.31 11.74
CA GLN A 381 30.19 27.51 12.87
C GLN A 381 29.35 26.26 13.14
N GLN A 382 28.19 26.11 12.51
CA GLN A 382 27.29 24.97 12.73
C GLN A 382 27.90 23.68 12.20
N LYS A 383 27.97 22.67 13.05
CA LYS A 383 28.34 21.28 12.69
C LYS A 383 27.13 20.47 12.38
N ARG A 384 27.19 19.63 11.34
CA ARG A 384 26.13 18.70 10.93
C ARG A 384 26.76 17.38 10.50
N CYS A 385 26.08 16.27 10.82
CA CYS A 385 26.40 14.97 10.26
C CYS A 385 25.68 14.82 8.92
N PHE A 386 26.39 14.37 7.90
CA PHE A 386 25.82 14.06 6.60
C PHE A 386 26.02 12.58 6.28
N THR A 387 25.02 11.96 5.67
CA THR A 387 25.06 10.57 5.23
C THR A 387 24.76 10.52 3.74
N ASP A 388 25.59 9.83 2.96
CA ASP A 388 25.28 9.59 1.54
C ASP A 388 24.02 8.72 1.44
N ILE A 389 23.14 9.04 0.50
CA ILE A 389 21.89 8.33 0.30
C ILE A 389 22.11 6.84 0.04
N ARG A 390 23.21 6.46 -0.61
CA ARG A 390 23.53 5.05 -0.91
C ARG A 390 23.76 4.25 0.38
N ASP A 391 24.48 4.84 1.35
CA ASP A 391 24.72 4.19 2.65
C ASP A 391 23.43 4.10 3.46
N GLY A 392 22.63 5.17 3.47
CA GLY A 392 21.32 5.17 4.14
C GLY A 392 20.35 4.14 3.56
N ILE A 393 20.29 4.04 2.23
CA ILE A 393 19.42 3.07 1.56
C ILE A 393 19.89 1.63 1.78
N GLU A 394 21.20 1.37 1.78
CA GLU A 394 21.70 0.03 2.08
C GLU A 394 21.40 -0.36 3.54
N ALA A 395 21.51 0.58 4.49
CA ALA A 395 21.09 0.35 5.87
C ALA A 395 19.59 0.01 5.96
N LEU A 396 18.71 0.79 5.29
CA LEU A 396 17.27 0.50 5.23
C LEU A 396 16.97 -0.85 4.58
N PHE A 397 17.68 -1.17 3.51
CA PHE A 397 17.52 -2.47 2.85
C PHE A 397 17.87 -3.61 3.81
N ARG A 398 18.98 -3.50 4.54
CA ARG A 398 19.35 -4.51 5.57
C ARG A 398 18.32 -4.61 6.69
N ILE A 399 17.74 -3.50 7.11
CA ILE A 399 16.62 -3.50 8.06
C ILE A 399 15.43 -4.30 7.50
N ILE A 400 15.08 -4.10 6.22
CA ILE A 400 13.95 -4.82 5.59
C ILE A 400 14.24 -6.31 5.46
N VAL A 401 15.46 -6.67 5.06
CA VAL A 401 15.92 -8.07 4.91
C VAL A 401 15.95 -8.79 6.26
N ASN A 402 16.40 -8.11 7.29
CA ASN A 402 16.51 -8.69 8.63
C ASN A 402 15.13 -8.75 9.31
N ASP A 403 14.42 -9.85 9.06
CA ASP A 403 13.09 -10.13 9.64
C ASP A 403 13.21 -10.81 11.03
N GLY A 404 14.39 -10.81 11.62
CA GLY A 404 14.63 -11.38 12.95
C GLY A 404 13.86 -10.69 14.06
N ASP A 405 13.79 -11.33 15.23
CA ASP A 405 13.00 -10.95 16.40
C ASP A 405 13.39 -9.62 17.07
N GLN A 406 14.12 -8.76 16.39
CA GLN A 406 14.48 -7.45 16.90
C GLN A 406 13.29 -6.51 16.79
N ILE A 407 12.45 -6.54 17.81
CA ILE A 407 11.43 -5.53 18.07
C ILE A 407 12.16 -4.26 18.52
N GLY A 408 11.99 -3.17 17.77
CA GLY A 408 12.22 -1.83 18.27
C GLY A 408 13.48 -1.10 17.84
N ARG A 409 14.47 -1.72 17.22
CA ARG A 409 15.74 -1.01 16.95
C ARG A 409 16.35 -1.33 15.59
#